data_959ad89d0a74c8bb09b4d6201b0e99d4
#
_entry.id   959ad89d0a74c8bb09b4d6201b0e99d4
#
_cell.length_a   1.000
_cell.length_b   1.000
_cell.length_c   1.000
_cell.angle_alpha   90.00
_cell.angle_beta   90.00
_cell.angle_gamma   90.00
#
_symmetry.space_group_name_H-M   'P 1'
#
loop_
_entity.id
_entity.type
_entity.pdbx_description
1 polymer ?
#
loop_
_entity_poly.entity_id
_entity_poly.type
_entity_poly.pdbx_seq_one_letter_code
_entity_poly.pdbx_strand_id
1 'polypeptide(L)'
;SNGFMLPVATVITCGTGSFGGDSIAESFLRAGTATNPKGAVASIGTATTGTHTMFNNIVNMGFYYGTFIDDIETAGAALMQGKLYLAKGYPSNPNNYVSIFTHWNSLMGDASLQMWTEFPSTFNVEYESWVMSGTNYMDIHVASGPVSVSDAWVTILRDGDIFESGYTDQSGNVTLDIPSSDDGEVLITVSKKNHVPYQGSFQIYDPGVSVYIVEDYVTYN
;
A
#
# COMPACT_ATOMS: atom_id res chain seq x y z
N SER A 1 -7.08 -6.61 -22.82
CA SER A 1 -6.81 -5.54 -21.83
C SER A 1 -7.51 -5.89 -20.53
N ASN A 2 -6.80 -5.86 -19.41
CA ASN A 2 -7.33 -6.08 -18.07
C ASN A 2 -7.66 -4.75 -17.36
N GLY A 3 -7.48 -3.61 -18.03
CA GLY A 3 -7.74 -2.29 -17.47
C GLY A 3 -6.89 -2.05 -16.21
N PHE A 4 -7.49 -1.48 -15.18
CA PHE A 4 -6.82 -1.24 -13.89
C PHE A 4 -6.71 -2.47 -12.99
N MET A 5 -7.29 -3.63 -13.36
CA MET A 5 -7.09 -4.90 -12.64
C MET A 5 -5.76 -5.52 -13.03
N LEU A 6 -4.66 -4.94 -12.54
CA LEU A 6 -3.31 -5.36 -12.85
C LEU A 6 -2.85 -6.42 -11.83
N PRO A 7 -2.52 -7.65 -12.26
CA PRO A 7 -2.08 -8.71 -11.35
C PRO A 7 -0.61 -8.54 -10.94
N VAL A 8 -0.21 -9.28 -9.91
CA VAL A 8 1.18 -9.68 -9.71
C VAL A 8 1.40 -10.95 -10.54
N ALA A 9 2.28 -10.88 -11.54
CA ALA A 9 2.55 -11.99 -12.45
C ALA A 9 3.74 -12.83 -11.97
N THR A 10 3.54 -14.14 -11.76
CA THR A 10 4.65 -15.06 -11.46
C THR A 10 4.97 -15.91 -12.69
N VAL A 11 6.13 -15.70 -13.27
CA VAL A 11 6.61 -16.39 -14.48
C VAL A 11 7.94 -17.08 -14.16
N ILE A 12 7.88 -17.99 -13.19
CA ILE A 12 9.08 -18.63 -12.63
C ILE A 12 9.51 -19.81 -13.50
N THR A 13 10.17 -19.49 -14.60
CA THR A 13 10.82 -20.45 -15.52
C THR A 13 12.07 -19.83 -16.16
N CYS A 14 12.83 -20.60 -16.93
CA CYS A 14 14.13 -20.21 -17.48
C CYS A 14 14.08 -18.86 -18.21
N GLY A 15 14.92 -17.91 -17.79
CA GLY A 15 15.19 -16.65 -18.49
C GLY A 15 14.04 -15.63 -18.51
N THR A 16 12.93 -15.90 -17.79
CA THR A 16 11.75 -15.04 -17.82
C THR A 16 11.91 -13.71 -17.09
N GLY A 17 12.89 -13.60 -16.20
CA GLY A 17 13.25 -12.40 -15.45
C GLY A 17 14.69 -11.96 -15.71
N SER A 18 15.22 -12.19 -16.89
CA SER A 18 16.58 -11.78 -17.28
C SER A 18 16.71 -10.26 -17.32
N PHE A 19 17.77 -9.70 -16.73
CA PHE A 19 18.07 -8.27 -16.74
C PHE A 19 18.91 -7.81 -17.93
N GLY A 20 19.43 -8.74 -18.74
CA GLY A 20 20.32 -8.46 -19.87
C GLY A 20 19.62 -8.22 -21.21
N GLY A 21 18.34 -7.94 -21.22
CA GLY A 21 17.53 -7.72 -22.41
C GLY A 21 16.05 -7.80 -22.08
N ASP A 22 15.18 -7.65 -23.08
CA ASP A 22 13.75 -7.75 -22.88
C ASP A 22 13.35 -9.13 -22.36
N SER A 23 12.84 -9.19 -21.15
CA SER A 23 12.29 -10.39 -20.54
C SER A 23 10.76 -10.35 -20.48
N ILE A 24 10.14 -11.53 -20.35
CA ILE A 24 8.68 -11.57 -20.25
C ILE A 24 8.18 -10.89 -18.95
N ALA A 25 8.92 -11.01 -17.84
CA ALA A 25 8.60 -10.34 -16.59
C ALA A 25 8.66 -8.81 -16.72
N GLU A 26 9.67 -8.28 -17.42
CA GLU A 26 9.78 -6.86 -17.73
C GLU A 26 8.67 -6.40 -18.67
N SER A 27 8.34 -7.21 -19.69
CA SER A 27 7.29 -6.90 -20.65
C SER A 27 5.91 -6.74 -19.97
N PHE A 28 5.64 -7.47 -18.90
CA PHE A 28 4.43 -7.29 -18.11
C PHE A 28 4.35 -5.90 -17.45
N LEU A 29 5.46 -5.38 -16.94
CA LEU A 29 5.51 -4.07 -16.29
C LEU A 29 5.47 -2.92 -17.29
N ARG A 30 6.06 -3.12 -18.48
CA ARG A 30 6.14 -2.08 -19.52
C ARG A 30 4.89 -2.01 -20.38
N ALA A 31 3.96 -2.93 -20.21
CA ALA A 31 2.74 -2.96 -21.00
C ALA A 31 1.79 -1.83 -20.63
N GLY A 32 1.22 -1.18 -21.65
CA GLY A 32 0.22 -0.11 -21.46
C GLY A 32 0.81 1.26 -21.16
N THR A 33 -0.04 2.12 -20.62
CA THR A 33 0.29 3.50 -20.19
C THR A 33 -0.51 3.82 -18.93
N ALA A 34 -0.22 4.93 -18.27
CA ALA A 34 -0.96 5.38 -17.08
C ALA A 34 -2.47 5.57 -17.36
N THR A 35 -2.84 5.97 -18.58
CA THR A 35 -4.26 6.17 -18.98
C THR A 35 -4.87 4.96 -19.67
N ASN A 36 -4.08 3.97 -20.07
CA ASN A 36 -4.52 2.71 -20.66
C ASN A 36 -3.69 1.56 -20.11
N PRO A 37 -3.88 1.21 -18.83
CA PRO A 37 -3.07 0.22 -18.14
C PRO A 37 -3.28 -1.19 -18.73
N LYS A 38 -2.18 -1.95 -18.77
CA LYS A 38 -2.11 -3.34 -19.23
C LYS A 38 -1.01 -4.06 -18.47
N GLY A 39 -0.96 -5.40 -18.61
CA GLY A 39 0.09 -6.21 -18.03
C GLY A 39 -0.06 -6.43 -16.53
N ALA A 40 0.93 -6.06 -15.73
CA ALA A 40 1.01 -6.34 -14.29
C ALA A 40 1.59 -5.16 -13.51
N VAL A 41 1.26 -5.06 -12.21
CA VAL A 41 1.84 -4.07 -11.29
C VAL A 41 3.21 -4.52 -10.75
N ALA A 42 3.42 -5.83 -10.70
CA ALA A 42 4.69 -6.45 -10.36
C ALA A 42 4.83 -7.79 -11.10
N SER A 43 6.05 -8.23 -11.32
CA SER A 43 6.31 -9.53 -11.96
C SER A 43 7.50 -10.23 -11.30
N ILE A 44 7.38 -11.54 -11.11
CA ILE A 44 8.43 -12.39 -10.58
C ILE A 44 8.89 -13.33 -11.70
N GLY A 45 10.19 -13.29 -12.01
CA GLY A 45 10.80 -14.12 -13.03
C GLY A 45 12.14 -14.69 -12.60
N THR A 46 12.66 -15.62 -13.38
CA THR A 46 13.98 -16.23 -13.16
C THR A 46 15.02 -15.59 -14.07
N ALA A 47 16.10 -15.06 -13.48
CA ALA A 47 17.08 -14.21 -14.16
C ALA A 47 17.96 -14.91 -15.20
N THR A 48 17.94 -16.24 -15.27
CA THR A 48 18.86 -17.01 -16.14
C THR A 48 18.19 -18.23 -16.77
N THR A 49 18.88 -18.84 -17.73
CA THR A 49 18.54 -20.15 -18.33
C THR A 49 19.17 -21.30 -17.53
N GLY A 50 18.80 -22.54 -17.81
CA GLY A 50 19.35 -23.71 -17.13
C GLY A 50 18.83 -23.92 -15.71
N THR A 51 17.65 -23.39 -15.41
CA THR A 51 17.00 -23.54 -14.08
C THR A 51 16.40 -24.93 -13.90
N HIS A 52 16.11 -25.28 -12.66
CA HIS A 52 15.51 -26.56 -12.31
C HIS A 52 14.10 -26.37 -11.73
N THR A 53 13.12 -27.02 -12.32
CA THR A 53 11.70 -26.90 -11.98
C THR A 53 11.40 -27.12 -10.49
N MET A 54 12.07 -28.10 -9.89
CA MET A 54 11.85 -28.44 -8.47
C MET A 54 12.13 -27.26 -7.53
N PHE A 55 13.24 -26.56 -7.72
CA PHE A 55 13.61 -25.41 -6.88
C PHE A 55 12.75 -24.17 -7.19
N ASN A 56 12.45 -23.92 -8.46
CA ASN A 56 11.55 -22.86 -8.87
C ASN A 56 10.15 -23.05 -8.32
N ASN A 57 9.62 -24.28 -8.36
CA ASN A 57 8.28 -24.56 -7.84
C ASN A 57 8.16 -24.28 -6.34
N ILE A 58 9.19 -24.60 -5.55
CA ILE A 58 9.15 -24.29 -4.10
C ILE A 58 9.07 -22.80 -3.86
N VAL A 59 9.86 -21.98 -4.56
CA VAL A 59 9.80 -20.52 -4.44
C VAL A 59 8.41 -20.03 -4.84
N ASN A 60 7.87 -20.52 -5.96
CA ASN A 60 6.55 -20.12 -6.45
C ASN A 60 5.43 -20.53 -5.47
N MET A 61 5.44 -21.79 -5.03
CA MET A 61 4.45 -22.27 -4.05
C MET A 61 4.54 -21.53 -2.72
N GLY A 62 5.76 -21.27 -2.24
CA GLY A 62 5.97 -20.53 -1.02
C GLY A 62 5.55 -19.06 -1.12
N PHE A 63 5.67 -18.43 -2.31
CA PHE A 63 5.10 -17.12 -2.57
C PHE A 63 3.58 -17.11 -2.39
N TYR A 64 2.87 -18.05 -3.02
CA TYR A 64 1.42 -18.14 -2.91
C TYR A 64 0.96 -18.57 -1.52
N TYR A 65 1.68 -19.47 -0.88
CA TYR A 65 1.39 -19.89 0.50
C TYR A 65 1.53 -18.69 1.45
N GLY A 66 2.61 -17.91 1.32
CA GLY A 66 2.80 -16.69 2.07
C GLY A 66 1.65 -15.69 1.87
N THR A 67 1.22 -15.50 0.62
CA THR A 67 0.17 -14.55 0.28
C THR A 67 -1.22 -14.96 0.79
N PHE A 68 -1.62 -16.24 0.62
CA PHE A 68 -3.00 -16.67 0.85
C PHE A 68 -3.23 -17.43 2.15
N ILE A 69 -2.17 -17.95 2.78
CA ILE A 69 -2.27 -18.74 4.02
C ILE A 69 -1.64 -17.98 5.20
N ASP A 70 -0.44 -17.40 5.00
CA ASP A 70 0.27 -16.66 6.05
C ASP A 70 -0.12 -15.16 6.06
N ASP A 71 -1.02 -14.75 5.18
CA ASP A 71 -1.53 -13.38 5.00
C ASP A 71 -0.44 -12.31 4.84
N ILE A 72 0.64 -12.67 4.15
CA ILE A 72 1.72 -11.74 3.82
C ILE A 72 1.21 -10.76 2.75
N GLU A 73 1.17 -9.48 3.11
CA GLU A 73 0.50 -8.47 2.28
C GLU A 73 1.34 -7.96 1.12
N THR A 74 2.67 -7.94 1.23
CA THR A 74 3.52 -7.31 0.22
C THR A 74 4.20 -8.32 -0.70
N ALA A 75 4.35 -7.95 -1.97
CA ALA A 75 4.94 -8.81 -3.00
C ALA A 75 6.39 -9.23 -2.67
N GLY A 76 7.17 -8.30 -2.10
CA GLY A 76 8.55 -8.58 -1.70
C GLY A 76 8.66 -9.55 -0.53
N ALA A 77 7.83 -9.36 0.51
CA ALA A 77 7.82 -10.24 1.67
C ALA A 77 7.31 -11.64 1.29
N ALA A 78 6.27 -11.75 0.44
CA ALA A 78 5.78 -13.03 -0.06
C ALA A 78 6.84 -13.77 -0.90
N LEU A 79 7.62 -13.05 -1.74
CA LEU A 79 8.75 -13.66 -2.46
C LEU A 79 9.85 -14.11 -1.49
N MET A 80 10.16 -13.33 -0.46
CA MET A 80 11.11 -13.73 0.58
C MET A 80 10.66 -15.01 1.29
N GLN A 81 9.38 -15.11 1.62
CA GLN A 81 8.79 -16.34 2.19
C GLN A 81 9.01 -17.54 1.27
N GLY A 82 8.80 -17.38 -0.04
CA GLY A 82 9.10 -18.44 -1.01
C GLY A 82 10.56 -18.90 -0.98
N LYS A 83 11.49 -17.96 -0.87
CA LYS A 83 12.93 -18.24 -0.74
C LYS A 83 13.27 -18.92 0.59
N LEU A 84 12.60 -18.56 1.68
CA LEU A 84 12.75 -19.24 2.97
C LEU A 84 12.22 -20.67 2.93
N TYR A 85 11.09 -20.91 2.24
CA TYR A 85 10.60 -22.29 2.00
C TYR A 85 11.60 -23.13 1.20
N LEU A 86 12.27 -22.54 0.21
CA LEU A 86 13.34 -23.23 -0.52
C LEU A 86 14.49 -23.62 0.42
N ALA A 87 14.96 -22.69 1.27
CA ALA A 87 16.02 -22.95 2.23
C ALA A 87 15.62 -24.02 3.27
N LYS A 88 14.38 -23.96 3.75
CA LYS A 88 13.82 -24.94 4.69
C LYS A 88 13.66 -26.33 4.08
N GLY A 89 13.25 -26.39 2.81
CA GLY A 89 13.08 -27.67 2.08
C GLY A 89 14.38 -28.35 1.72
N TYR A 90 15.46 -27.58 1.56
CA TYR A 90 16.79 -28.11 1.21
C TYR A 90 17.89 -27.54 2.12
N PRO A 91 17.89 -27.90 3.43
CA PRO A 91 18.82 -27.31 4.40
C PRO A 91 20.29 -27.65 4.12
N SER A 92 20.55 -28.75 3.42
CA SER A 92 21.92 -29.14 3.02
C SER A 92 22.45 -28.36 1.80
N ASN A 93 21.63 -27.48 1.20
CA ASN A 93 21.98 -26.67 0.03
C ASN A 93 22.69 -27.49 -1.07
N PRO A 94 22.07 -28.55 -1.62
CA PRO A 94 22.71 -29.46 -2.57
C PRO A 94 23.23 -28.69 -3.81
N ASN A 95 24.48 -28.92 -4.17
CA ASN A 95 25.15 -28.23 -5.29
C ASN A 95 25.03 -26.68 -5.26
N ASN A 96 24.87 -26.10 -4.08
CA ASN A 96 24.63 -24.67 -3.88
C ASN A 96 23.34 -24.15 -4.54
N TYR A 97 22.39 -25.00 -4.86
CA TYR A 97 21.18 -24.62 -5.60
C TYR A 97 20.24 -23.71 -4.78
N VAL A 98 20.17 -23.87 -3.46
CA VAL A 98 19.37 -22.98 -2.62
C VAL A 98 19.84 -21.54 -2.77
N SER A 99 21.14 -21.29 -2.62
CA SER A 99 21.72 -19.96 -2.79
C SER A 99 21.50 -19.43 -4.21
N ILE A 100 21.76 -20.25 -5.20
CA ILE A 100 21.63 -19.88 -6.63
C ILE A 100 20.18 -19.48 -6.94
N PHE A 101 19.20 -20.31 -6.63
CA PHE A 101 17.80 -20.04 -6.95
C PHE A 101 17.21 -18.91 -6.11
N THR A 102 17.73 -18.68 -4.91
CA THR A 102 17.39 -17.50 -4.10
C THR A 102 17.78 -16.20 -4.81
N HIS A 103 18.92 -16.16 -5.49
CA HIS A 103 19.36 -15.01 -6.28
C HIS A 103 18.65 -14.89 -7.63
N TRP A 104 18.36 -16.02 -8.27
CA TRP A 104 17.79 -16.01 -9.63
C TRP A 104 16.31 -15.63 -9.67
N ASN A 105 15.54 -15.95 -8.65
CA ASN A 105 14.13 -15.55 -8.58
C ASN A 105 14.02 -14.10 -8.09
N SER A 106 13.69 -13.21 -9.00
CA SER A 106 13.72 -11.76 -8.81
C SER A 106 12.34 -11.15 -9.02
N LEU A 107 11.99 -10.20 -8.14
CA LEU A 107 10.82 -9.32 -8.28
C LEU A 107 11.23 -8.11 -9.14
N MET A 108 10.44 -7.84 -10.16
CA MET A 108 10.41 -6.58 -10.89
C MET A 108 9.16 -5.82 -10.48
N GLY A 109 9.31 -4.60 -9.99
CA GLY A 109 8.27 -3.77 -9.40
C GLY A 109 8.62 -3.34 -7.98
N ASP A 110 7.67 -2.74 -7.29
CA ASP A 110 7.84 -2.30 -5.91
C ASP A 110 7.68 -3.49 -4.94
N ALA A 111 8.70 -3.72 -4.11
CA ALA A 111 8.68 -4.79 -3.12
C ALA A 111 7.68 -4.54 -1.97
N SER A 112 7.34 -3.28 -1.71
CA SER A 112 6.35 -2.86 -0.71
C SER A 112 4.92 -2.86 -1.23
N LEU A 113 4.72 -3.17 -2.52
CA LEU A 113 3.39 -3.24 -3.13
C LEU A 113 2.47 -4.19 -2.36
N GLN A 114 1.40 -3.67 -1.80
CA GLN A 114 0.32 -4.46 -1.22
C GLN A 114 -0.45 -5.20 -2.31
N MET A 115 -0.57 -6.51 -2.14
CA MET A 115 -1.29 -7.38 -3.08
C MET A 115 -2.75 -7.52 -2.64
N TRP A 116 -3.68 -7.16 -3.52
CA TRP A 116 -5.09 -7.40 -3.28
C TRP A 116 -5.43 -8.87 -3.55
N THR A 117 -6.04 -9.50 -2.57
CA THR A 117 -6.42 -10.93 -2.61
C THR A 117 -7.93 -11.12 -2.76
N GLU A 118 -8.70 -10.04 -2.77
CA GLU A 118 -10.15 -9.98 -2.90
C GLU A 118 -10.57 -8.89 -3.88
N PHE A 119 -11.84 -8.89 -4.27
CA PHE A 119 -12.40 -7.75 -5.02
C PHE A 119 -12.37 -6.51 -4.11
N PRO A 120 -11.81 -5.40 -4.59
CA PRO A 120 -11.64 -4.22 -3.76
C PRO A 120 -12.98 -3.60 -3.39
N SER A 121 -13.13 -3.26 -2.11
CA SER A 121 -14.21 -2.45 -1.60
C SER A 121 -13.91 -0.96 -1.73
N THR A 122 -14.91 -0.11 -1.57
CA THR A 122 -14.76 1.35 -1.54
C THR A 122 -14.92 1.87 -0.12
N PHE A 123 -14.21 2.94 0.18
CA PHE A 123 -14.38 3.65 1.44
C PHE A 123 -15.54 4.64 1.40
N ASN A 124 -16.21 4.78 2.54
CA ASN A 124 -17.00 5.93 2.94
C ASN A 124 -16.21 6.63 4.05
N VAL A 125 -15.77 7.85 3.80
CA VAL A 125 -14.91 8.62 4.72
C VAL A 125 -15.67 9.86 5.17
N GLU A 126 -15.87 9.98 6.46
CA GLU A 126 -16.61 11.08 7.09
C GLU A 126 -15.64 11.94 7.89
N TYR A 127 -15.66 13.24 7.63
CA TYR A 127 -14.87 14.27 8.30
C TYR A 127 -15.50 15.65 8.04
N GLU A 128 -15.08 16.65 8.81
CA GLU A 128 -15.51 18.03 8.58
C GLU A 128 -14.92 18.56 7.27
N SER A 129 -15.77 19.03 6.36
CA SER A 129 -15.33 19.57 5.06
C SER A 129 -14.55 20.88 5.16
N TRP A 130 -14.62 21.55 6.31
CA TRP A 130 -13.82 22.72 6.64
C TRP A 130 -13.63 22.83 8.15
N VAL A 131 -12.54 23.46 8.56
CA VAL A 131 -12.23 23.78 9.96
C VAL A 131 -11.78 25.25 10.06
N MET A 132 -11.94 25.83 11.24
CA MET A 132 -11.43 27.18 11.50
C MET A 132 -9.91 27.15 11.67
N SER A 133 -9.25 28.22 11.22
CA SER A 133 -7.87 28.50 11.58
C SER A 133 -7.65 28.40 13.08
N GLY A 134 -6.62 27.67 13.51
CA GLY A 134 -6.35 27.36 14.91
C GLY A 134 -7.05 26.12 15.46
N THR A 135 -7.82 25.38 14.65
CA THR A 135 -8.23 24.03 14.98
C THR A 135 -7.00 23.12 15.01
N ASN A 136 -6.81 22.40 16.13
CA ASN A 136 -5.58 21.63 16.37
C ASN A 136 -5.65 20.17 15.88
N TYR A 137 -6.84 19.65 15.60
CA TYR A 137 -7.02 18.25 15.19
C TYR A 137 -8.26 18.07 14.31
N MET A 138 -8.29 16.95 13.59
CA MET A 138 -9.40 16.49 12.77
C MET A 138 -9.75 15.05 13.16
N ASP A 139 -11.03 14.82 13.47
CA ASP A 139 -11.59 13.48 13.62
C ASP A 139 -12.07 12.96 12.27
N ILE A 140 -11.64 11.76 11.92
CA ILE A 140 -11.96 11.11 10.65
C ILE A 140 -12.53 9.72 10.95
N HIS A 141 -13.69 9.40 10.36
CA HIS A 141 -14.30 8.09 10.43
C HIS A 141 -14.25 7.40 9.08
N VAL A 142 -13.81 6.14 9.05
CA VAL A 142 -13.68 5.33 7.85
C VAL A 142 -14.56 4.09 7.95
N ALA A 143 -15.43 3.93 6.95
CA ALA A 143 -16.29 2.76 6.80
C ALA A 143 -16.24 2.20 5.37
N SER A 144 -16.72 0.97 5.19
CA SER A 144 -16.98 0.34 3.90
C SER A 144 -18.40 -0.24 3.93
N GLY A 145 -19.32 0.41 3.23
CA GLY A 145 -20.75 0.15 3.42
C GLY A 145 -21.18 0.41 4.88
N PRO A 146 -21.84 -0.54 5.56
CA PRO A 146 -22.27 -0.36 6.94
C PRO A 146 -21.19 -0.74 7.98
N VAL A 147 -20.00 -1.15 7.58
CA VAL A 147 -18.96 -1.71 8.45
C VAL A 147 -17.84 -0.70 8.63
N SER A 148 -17.53 -0.34 9.90
CA SER A 148 -16.34 0.46 10.22
C SER A 148 -15.07 -0.28 9.86
N VAL A 149 -14.08 0.44 9.33
CA VAL A 149 -12.82 -0.13 8.87
C VAL A 149 -11.71 0.22 9.86
N SER A 150 -11.24 -0.79 10.62
CA SER A 150 -10.05 -0.68 11.47
C SER A 150 -8.77 -0.71 10.63
N ASP A 151 -7.65 -0.24 11.19
CA ASP A 151 -6.32 -0.32 10.58
C ASP A 151 -6.25 0.24 9.15
N ALA A 152 -7.13 1.16 8.77
CA ALA A 152 -6.98 1.94 7.55
C ALA A 152 -5.93 3.03 7.78
N TRP A 153 -4.98 3.16 6.86
CA TRP A 153 -3.97 4.22 6.89
C TRP A 153 -4.56 5.51 6.36
N VAL A 154 -4.67 6.51 7.22
CA VAL A 154 -5.20 7.84 6.89
C VAL A 154 -4.07 8.85 6.94
N THR A 155 -3.98 9.68 5.92
CA THR A 155 -2.97 10.75 5.82
C THR A 155 -3.66 12.04 5.45
N ILE A 156 -3.31 13.14 6.13
CA ILE A 156 -3.60 14.50 5.71
C ILE A 156 -2.32 15.18 5.24
N LEU A 157 -2.43 15.89 4.13
CA LEU A 157 -1.27 16.49 3.46
C LEU A 157 -1.62 17.85 2.89
N ARG A 158 -0.80 18.84 3.22
CA ARG A 158 -0.64 20.08 2.46
C ARG A 158 0.85 20.33 2.30
N ASP A 159 1.26 20.58 1.05
CA ASP A 159 2.68 20.70 0.72
C ASP A 159 3.32 21.86 1.49
N GLY A 160 4.39 21.56 2.19
CA GLY A 160 5.22 22.49 2.94
C GLY A 160 4.93 22.61 4.43
N ASP A 161 3.73 22.27 4.95
CA ASP A 161 3.39 22.53 6.35
C ASP A 161 2.52 21.49 7.07
N ILE A 162 1.76 20.66 6.35
CA ILE A 162 0.94 19.60 6.96
C ILE A 162 1.32 18.24 6.39
N PHE A 163 1.78 17.35 7.26
CA PHE A 163 1.95 15.93 6.95
C PHE A 163 1.73 15.12 8.23
N GLU A 164 0.50 14.65 8.41
CA GLU A 164 0.11 13.83 9.55
C GLU A 164 -0.56 12.55 9.09
N SER A 165 -0.38 11.49 9.83
CA SER A 165 -0.96 10.21 9.48
C SER A 165 -1.19 9.32 10.69
N GLY A 166 -2.16 8.41 10.57
CA GLY A 166 -2.50 7.44 11.61
C GLY A 166 -3.33 6.29 11.09
N TYR A 167 -3.46 5.26 11.90
CA TYR A 167 -4.36 4.14 11.64
C TYR A 167 -5.69 4.34 12.34
N THR A 168 -6.78 3.95 11.68
CA THR A 168 -8.10 3.89 12.33
C THR A 168 -8.14 2.80 13.41
N ASP A 169 -8.86 3.07 14.48
CA ASP A 169 -9.14 2.14 15.56
C ASP A 169 -10.18 1.06 15.14
N GLN A 170 -10.56 0.18 16.08
CA GLN A 170 -11.57 -0.86 15.85
C GLN A 170 -12.96 -0.33 15.47
N SER A 171 -13.25 0.93 15.78
CA SER A 171 -14.49 1.62 15.42
C SER A 171 -14.37 2.43 14.13
N GLY A 172 -13.24 2.35 13.43
CA GLY A 172 -12.97 3.08 12.20
C GLY A 172 -12.59 4.54 12.40
N ASN A 173 -12.26 4.98 13.63
CA ASN A 173 -11.93 6.37 13.91
C ASN A 173 -10.42 6.59 14.00
N VAL A 174 -9.99 7.77 13.54
CA VAL A 174 -8.66 8.31 13.77
C VAL A 174 -8.76 9.81 13.98
N THR A 175 -7.96 10.33 14.92
CA THR A 175 -7.78 11.76 15.15
C THR A 175 -6.38 12.12 14.70
N LEU A 176 -6.26 13.09 13.79
CA LEU A 176 -4.97 13.59 13.29
C LEU A 176 -4.78 15.04 13.69
N ASP A 177 -3.55 15.40 14.06
CA ASP A 177 -3.19 16.76 14.39
C ASP A 177 -3.22 17.66 13.14
N ILE A 178 -3.60 18.93 13.31
CA ILE A 178 -3.49 19.97 12.29
C ILE A 178 -2.43 20.96 12.76
N PRO A 179 -1.16 20.79 12.33
CA PRO A 179 -0.04 21.58 12.87
C PRO A 179 0.03 23.00 12.32
N SER A 180 -0.81 23.36 11.35
CA SER A 180 -0.84 24.67 10.72
C SER A 180 -2.20 25.32 10.81
N SER A 181 -2.20 26.64 11.03
CA SER A 181 -3.41 27.47 11.05
C SER A 181 -3.59 28.29 9.74
N ASP A 182 -2.69 28.13 8.78
CA ASP A 182 -2.76 28.86 7.52
C ASP A 182 -3.98 28.43 6.70
N ASP A 183 -4.62 29.41 6.04
CA ASP A 183 -5.77 29.19 5.17
C ASP A 183 -5.39 28.32 3.95
N GLY A 184 -6.29 27.43 3.55
CA GLY A 184 -6.11 26.62 2.35
C GLY A 184 -6.61 25.19 2.41
N GLU A 185 -6.50 24.51 1.27
CA GLU A 185 -6.94 23.13 1.09
C GLU A 185 -5.91 22.14 1.66
N VAL A 186 -6.42 21.14 2.36
CA VAL A 186 -5.65 20.00 2.88
C VAL A 186 -6.21 18.72 2.27
N LEU A 187 -5.36 17.91 1.65
CA LEU A 187 -5.73 16.64 1.06
C LEU A 187 -5.86 15.56 2.14
N ILE A 188 -6.85 14.67 1.98
CA ILE A 188 -7.01 13.45 2.76
C ILE A 188 -6.86 12.25 1.85
N THR A 189 -6.03 11.28 2.26
CA THR A 189 -5.89 10.00 1.57
C THR A 189 -6.14 8.87 2.57
N VAL A 190 -6.94 7.89 2.17
CA VAL A 190 -7.17 6.67 2.96
C VAL A 190 -6.81 5.45 2.13
N SER A 191 -6.04 4.55 2.70
CA SER A 191 -5.64 3.29 2.06
C SER A 191 -5.70 2.11 3.02
N LYS A 192 -6.05 0.95 2.47
CA LYS A 192 -5.99 -0.36 3.13
C LYS A 192 -5.97 -1.44 2.07
N LYS A 193 -5.36 -2.60 2.38
CA LYS A 193 -5.43 -3.80 1.54
C LYS A 193 -6.87 -4.12 1.15
N ASN A 194 -7.09 -4.54 -0.08
CA ASN A 194 -8.39 -4.89 -0.64
C ASN A 194 -9.42 -3.74 -0.68
N HIS A 195 -8.95 -2.49 -0.69
CA HIS A 195 -9.80 -1.31 -0.85
C HIS A 195 -9.25 -0.39 -1.93
N VAL A 196 -10.14 0.21 -2.70
CA VAL A 196 -9.78 1.30 -3.61
C VAL A 196 -9.37 2.51 -2.76
N PRO A 197 -8.16 3.07 -2.94
CA PRO A 197 -7.74 4.24 -2.18
C PRO A 197 -8.74 5.39 -2.31
N TYR A 198 -9.02 6.04 -1.20
CA TYR A 198 -9.85 7.25 -1.15
C TYR A 198 -8.96 8.48 -1.21
N GLN A 199 -9.41 9.48 -1.94
CA GLN A 199 -8.85 10.85 -1.92
C GLN A 199 -9.98 11.85 -1.78
N GLY A 200 -9.80 12.79 -0.86
CA GLY A 200 -10.68 13.92 -0.61
C GLY A 200 -9.89 15.10 -0.09
N SER A 201 -10.60 16.15 0.34
CA SER A 201 -9.97 17.33 0.92
C SER A 201 -10.89 18.05 1.90
N PHE A 202 -10.31 18.84 2.76
CA PHE A 202 -11.01 19.81 3.59
C PHE A 202 -10.33 21.19 3.49
N GLN A 203 -11.02 22.23 3.92
CA GLN A 203 -10.49 23.60 3.94
C GLN A 203 -10.17 24.03 5.37
N ILE A 204 -9.01 24.63 5.57
CA ILE A 204 -8.75 25.49 6.74
C ILE A 204 -9.18 26.89 6.32
N TYR A 205 -10.03 27.53 7.11
CA TYR A 205 -10.60 28.83 6.82
C TYR A 205 -10.22 29.85 7.92
N ASP A 206 -9.55 30.92 7.50
CA ASP A 206 -9.31 32.09 8.37
C ASP A 206 -10.33 33.18 8.04
N PRO A 207 -11.29 33.46 8.93
CA PRO A 207 -12.28 34.52 8.71
C PRO A 207 -11.70 35.93 8.80
N GLY A 208 -10.40 36.07 9.08
CA GLY A 208 -9.74 37.39 9.24
C GLY A 208 -10.24 38.20 10.46
N VAL A 209 -11.02 37.57 11.34
CA VAL A 209 -11.55 38.16 12.59
C VAL A 209 -11.19 37.27 13.76
N SER A 210 -10.57 37.83 14.77
CA SER A 210 -10.29 37.15 16.02
C SER A 210 -11.51 37.26 16.94
N VAL A 211 -12.09 36.11 17.29
CA VAL A 211 -13.11 36.03 18.33
C VAL A 211 -12.40 35.83 19.66
N TYR A 212 -12.42 36.84 20.52
CA TYR A 212 -11.92 36.70 21.90
C TYR A 212 -13.08 36.37 22.80
N ILE A 213 -12.98 35.32 23.63
CA ILE A 213 -13.84 35.11 24.77
C ILE A 213 -13.34 36.04 25.86
N VAL A 214 -14.07 37.13 26.13
CA VAL A 214 -13.81 37.97 27.28
C VAL A 214 -14.46 37.30 28.48
N GLU A 215 -13.68 36.77 29.41
CA GLU A 215 -14.20 36.34 30.71
C GLU A 215 -14.59 37.57 31.49
N ASP A 216 -15.90 37.85 31.58
CA ASP A 216 -16.43 38.83 32.50
C ASP A 216 -16.43 38.23 33.93
N TYR A 217 -15.47 38.68 34.74
CA TYR A 217 -15.48 38.37 36.16
C TYR A 217 -16.59 39.20 36.84
N VAL A 218 -17.70 38.54 37.18
CA VAL A 218 -18.69 39.13 38.06
C VAL A 218 -18.17 39.03 39.50
N THR A 219 -17.63 40.11 40.02
CA THR A 219 -17.34 40.25 41.45
C THR A 219 -18.63 40.49 42.20
N TYR A 220 -19.05 39.53 43.00
CA TYR A 220 -20.11 39.71 44.01
C TYR A 220 -19.49 40.38 45.23
N ASN A 221 -19.97 41.58 45.58
CA ASN A 221 -19.70 42.25 46.85
C ASN A 221 -20.63 41.70 47.95
#